data_595e7c2ac650b2e3d3f48513dc2c5fdb
#
_entry.id   595e7c2ac650b2e3d3f48513dc2c5fdb
#
_cell.length_a   1.000
_cell.length_b   1.000
_cell.length_c   1.000
_cell.angle_alpha   90.00
_cell.angle_beta   90.00
_cell.angle_gamma   90.00
#
_symmetry.space_group_name_H-M   'P 1'
#
loop_
_entity.id
_entity.type
_entity.pdbx_description
1 polymer ?
#
loop_
_entity_poly.entity_id
_entity_poly.type
_entity_poly.pdbx_seq_one_letter_code
_entity_poly.pdbx_strand_id
1 'polypeptide(L)'
;MRWYTWTAALLVGALATQAQALSTPGPGQVIEVALEQLHPTQAVVGFDQIYYSLGLFAEKPAKAFDEYCETNGQGAADKVPKHADLRQPSSFTCQDPVGTHPEDMKTVVVGPGGQLYLTDGHHSFTTLWETPGAGPQLKMWVKVTDDFSNSPDLATFWQRMQAARKVWLKDNRGQTLPPAQLPAHLGFKNLQDDTLRSLVYFTRKAAYGKPEGGDIAPEFLEFYWGNWLRTQIDLGAYNLNKKSGYKAAIEAVARRMVSLAPGAPVGDSGFSAHQLGGMTQLDRSELEKTFDKKVPYVIDYRKSRN
;
A
#
# COMPACT_ATOMS: atom_id res chain seq x y z
N MET A 1 -30.92 46.28 68.14
CA MET A 1 -30.87 45.06 67.31
C MET A 1 -30.25 45.45 66.01
N ARG A 2 -28.96 45.01 65.74
CA ARG A 2 -28.24 45.30 64.50
C ARG A 2 -28.23 44.00 63.62
N TRP A 3 -28.83 44.07 62.45
CA TRP A 3 -28.85 42.96 61.50
C TRP A 3 -27.63 43.07 60.62
N TYR A 4 -26.73 42.01 60.56
CA TYR A 4 -25.64 41.88 59.64
C TYR A 4 -26.11 41.01 58.47
N THR A 5 -26.16 41.59 57.31
CA THR A 5 -26.37 40.86 56.04
C THR A 5 -25.04 40.39 55.51
N TRP A 6 -24.89 39.07 55.37
CA TRP A 6 -23.75 38.45 54.69
C TRP A 6 -24.07 38.30 53.20
N THR A 7 -23.34 39.00 52.39
CA THR A 7 -23.34 38.78 50.91
C THR A 7 -22.28 37.74 50.56
N ALA A 8 -22.71 36.57 50.14
CA ALA A 8 -21.83 35.53 49.59
C ALA A 8 -21.54 35.84 48.11
N ALA A 9 -20.31 36.15 47.78
CA ALA A 9 -19.85 36.29 46.41
C ALA A 9 -19.52 34.91 45.83
N LEU A 10 -20.30 34.44 44.84
CA LEU A 10 -20.02 33.25 44.04
C LEU A 10 -18.96 33.59 43.00
N LEU A 11 -17.75 33.10 43.20
CA LEU A 11 -16.69 33.07 42.18
C LEU A 11 -16.97 31.91 41.20
N VAL A 12 -17.52 32.23 40.02
CA VAL A 12 -17.61 31.29 38.89
C VAL A 12 -16.23 31.25 38.24
N GLY A 13 -15.44 30.23 38.55
CA GLY A 13 -14.20 29.93 37.88
C GLY A 13 -14.48 29.35 36.49
N ALA A 14 -14.25 30.11 35.43
CA ALA A 14 -14.26 29.62 34.08
C ALA A 14 -13.02 28.71 33.87
N LEU A 15 -13.24 27.41 33.85
CA LEU A 15 -12.25 26.44 33.38
C LEU A 15 -12.14 26.59 31.86
N ALA A 16 -11.16 27.37 31.41
CA ALA A 16 -10.73 27.36 30.00
C ALA A 16 -10.04 26.01 29.73
N THR A 17 -10.74 25.08 29.11
CA THR A 17 -10.15 23.90 28.49
C THR A 17 -9.29 24.40 27.32
N GLN A 18 -7.98 24.46 27.51
CA GLN A 18 -7.04 24.62 26.43
C GLN A 18 -7.12 23.33 25.61
N ALA A 19 -7.79 23.40 24.46
CA ALA A 19 -7.64 22.42 23.40
C ALA A 19 -6.17 22.51 22.95
N GLN A 20 -5.35 21.53 23.38
CA GLN A 20 -4.03 21.36 22.81
C GLN A 20 -4.24 21.09 21.33
N ALA A 21 -3.83 22.01 20.47
CA ALA A 21 -3.70 21.77 19.05
C ALA A 21 -2.73 20.59 18.91
N LEU A 22 -3.24 19.41 18.51
CA LEU A 22 -2.40 18.27 18.17
C LEU A 22 -1.46 18.75 17.06
N SER A 23 -0.17 18.82 17.35
CA SER A 23 0.81 19.22 16.35
C SER A 23 0.73 18.25 15.20
N THR A 24 0.64 18.77 13.97
CA THR A 24 0.69 17.97 12.74
C THR A 24 1.97 17.12 12.76
N PRO A 25 1.87 15.80 12.54
CA PRO A 25 3.05 14.95 12.58
C PRO A 25 4.01 15.29 11.43
N GLY A 26 5.30 15.43 11.77
CA GLY A 26 6.35 15.80 10.82
C GLY A 26 7.06 14.61 10.19
N PRO A 27 7.88 14.85 9.14
CA PRO A 27 8.67 13.82 8.48
C PRO A 27 9.54 13.03 9.46
N GLY A 28 9.62 11.72 9.27
CA GLY A 28 10.34 10.77 10.12
C GLY A 28 9.54 10.24 11.31
N GLN A 29 8.42 10.86 11.66
CA GLN A 29 7.57 10.37 12.75
C GLN A 29 6.80 9.11 12.32
N VAL A 30 6.61 8.22 13.29
CA VAL A 30 5.77 7.02 13.18
C VAL A 30 4.50 7.26 14.00
N ILE A 31 3.34 7.09 13.36
CA ILE A 31 2.04 7.39 13.94
C ILE A 31 1.08 6.22 13.78
N GLU A 32 0.21 6.00 14.76
CA GLU A 32 -0.87 5.02 14.68
C GLU A 32 -2.11 5.66 14.03
N VAL A 33 -2.69 4.97 13.04
CA VAL A 33 -3.86 5.43 12.31
C VAL A 33 -4.82 4.27 12.01
N ALA A 34 -6.12 4.53 11.94
CA ALA A 34 -7.06 3.56 11.37
C ALA A 34 -6.96 3.59 9.84
N LEU A 35 -7.13 2.43 9.19
CA LEU A 35 -7.03 2.35 7.72
C LEU A 35 -7.99 3.31 7.00
N GLU A 36 -9.20 3.55 7.56
CA GLU A 36 -10.20 4.47 6.99
C GLU A 36 -9.77 5.94 7.00
N GLN A 37 -8.75 6.31 7.80
CA GLN A 37 -8.20 7.66 7.85
C GLN A 37 -7.19 7.94 6.74
N LEU A 38 -6.81 6.91 5.98
CA LEU A 38 -5.82 7.00 4.92
C LEU A 38 -6.49 7.29 3.57
N HIS A 39 -6.06 8.36 2.91
CA HIS A 39 -6.49 8.72 1.56
C HIS A 39 -5.54 8.08 0.53
N PRO A 40 -6.02 7.21 -0.37
CA PRO A 40 -5.20 6.64 -1.43
C PRO A 40 -4.64 7.71 -2.38
N THR A 41 -3.38 7.55 -2.79
CA THR A 41 -2.75 8.38 -3.82
C THR A 41 -2.73 7.70 -5.19
N GLN A 42 -3.48 6.63 -5.35
CA GLN A 42 -3.70 5.90 -6.60
C GLN A 42 -5.14 5.39 -6.65
N ALA A 43 -5.72 5.35 -7.86
CA ALA A 43 -7.06 4.83 -8.07
C ALA A 43 -7.07 3.31 -8.33
N VAL A 44 -5.91 2.72 -8.55
CA VAL A 44 -5.76 1.34 -9.05
C VAL A 44 -4.82 0.54 -8.16
N VAL A 45 -5.09 -0.75 -8.04
CA VAL A 45 -4.20 -1.76 -7.44
C VAL A 45 -4.27 -3.04 -8.25
N GLY A 46 -3.31 -3.94 -8.10
CA GLY A 46 -3.40 -5.28 -8.67
C GLY A 46 -4.22 -6.19 -7.75
N PHE A 47 -5.46 -6.47 -8.09
CA PHE A 47 -6.33 -7.32 -7.26
C PHE A 47 -5.76 -8.72 -7.04
N ASP A 48 -5.07 -9.30 -8.02
CA ASP A 48 -4.51 -10.64 -7.87
C ASP A 48 -3.37 -10.71 -6.84
N GLN A 49 -2.64 -9.62 -6.63
CA GLN A 49 -1.68 -9.55 -5.51
C GLN A 49 -2.42 -9.64 -4.18
N ILE A 50 -3.56 -8.96 -4.06
CA ILE A 50 -4.40 -9.00 -2.86
C ILE A 50 -5.07 -10.36 -2.71
N TYR A 51 -5.59 -10.95 -3.81
CA TYR A 51 -6.18 -12.28 -3.81
C TYR A 51 -5.19 -13.36 -3.38
N TYR A 52 -3.93 -13.25 -3.81
CA TYR A 52 -2.86 -14.11 -3.33
C TYR A 52 -2.74 -14.06 -1.81
N SER A 53 -2.66 -12.87 -1.23
CA SER A 53 -2.51 -12.71 0.23
C SER A 53 -3.76 -13.19 0.97
N LEU A 54 -4.95 -12.82 0.53
CA LEU A 54 -6.21 -13.26 1.15
C LEU A 54 -6.41 -14.77 1.04
N GLY A 55 -6.06 -15.38 -0.10
CA GLY A 55 -6.09 -16.84 -0.28
C GLY A 55 -5.10 -17.55 0.66
N LEU A 56 -3.90 -16.98 0.81
CA LEU A 56 -2.90 -17.47 1.75
C LEU A 56 -3.39 -17.35 3.21
N PHE A 57 -4.02 -16.23 3.59
CA PHE A 57 -4.55 -16.00 4.94
C PHE A 57 -5.72 -16.94 5.25
N ALA A 58 -6.56 -17.24 4.27
CA ALA A 58 -7.67 -18.20 4.43
C ALA A 58 -7.15 -19.62 4.76
N GLU A 59 -6.05 -20.06 4.13
CA GLU A 59 -5.42 -21.35 4.40
C GLU A 59 -4.53 -21.31 5.65
N LYS A 60 -3.82 -20.21 5.86
CA LYS A 60 -2.82 -20.02 6.92
C LYS A 60 -3.07 -18.72 7.67
N PRO A 61 -4.06 -18.67 8.59
CA PRO A 61 -4.46 -17.43 9.27
C PRO A 61 -3.34 -16.67 9.98
N ALA A 62 -2.31 -17.36 10.45
CA ALA A 62 -1.13 -16.73 11.06
C ALA A 62 -0.41 -15.76 10.10
N LYS A 63 -0.54 -15.95 8.77
CA LYS A 63 0.08 -15.06 7.78
C LYS A 63 -0.55 -13.67 7.73
N ALA A 64 -1.80 -13.51 8.18
CA ALA A 64 -2.38 -12.18 8.34
C ALA A 64 -1.72 -11.39 9.49
N PHE A 65 -1.29 -12.08 10.54
CA PHE A 65 -0.54 -11.49 11.65
C PHE A 65 0.91 -11.20 11.26
N ASP A 66 1.54 -12.04 10.42
CA ASP A 66 2.84 -11.71 9.83
C ASP A 66 2.76 -10.41 9.03
N GLU A 67 1.78 -10.28 8.12
CA GLU A 67 1.57 -9.05 7.33
C GLU A 67 1.33 -7.82 8.22
N TYR A 68 0.54 -7.97 9.30
CA TYR A 68 0.32 -6.89 10.28
C TYR A 68 1.64 -6.46 10.94
N CYS A 69 2.42 -7.41 11.47
CA CYS A 69 3.68 -7.11 12.16
C CYS A 69 4.72 -6.52 11.20
N GLU A 70 4.90 -7.13 10.03
CA GLU A 70 5.86 -6.67 9.01
C GLU A 70 5.54 -5.24 8.56
N THR A 71 4.28 -4.93 8.26
CA THR A 71 3.88 -3.58 7.82
C THR A 71 3.98 -2.51 8.90
N ASN A 72 4.01 -2.91 10.18
CA ASN A 72 4.28 -2.03 11.32
C ASN A 72 5.78 -1.91 11.63
N GLY A 73 6.66 -2.52 10.84
CA GLY A 73 8.10 -2.56 11.08
C GLY A 73 8.49 -3.35 12.32
N GLN A 74 7.75 -4.43 12.63
CA GLN A 74 7.93 -5.26 13.84
C GLN A 74 8.47 -6.66 13.52
N GLY A 75 8.98 -6.90 12.29
CA GLY A 75 9.31 -8.24 11.82
C GLY A 75 8.06 -9.11 11.64
N ALA A 76 8.18 -10.43 11.74
CA ALA A 76 7.05 -11.33 11.65
C ALA A 76 6.27 -11.43 12.98
N ALA A 77 5.12 -12.10 12.97
CA ALA A 77 4.45 -12.48 14.20
C ALA A 77 5.29 -13.52 14.96
N ASP A 78 5.40 -13.36 16.29
CA ASP A 78 6.11 -14.30 17.18
C ASP A 78 5.15 -15.32 17.78
N LYS A 79 4.08 -14.86 18.42
CA LYS A 79 3.04 -15.72 19.02
C LYS A 79 1.65 -15.30 18.55
N VAL A 80 0.92 -16.24 17.95
CA VAL A 80 -0.45 -16.06 17.50
C VAL A 80 -1.33 -17.11 18.17
N PRO A 81 -1.91 -16.82 19.35
CA PRO A 81 -2.85 -17.71 20.02
C PRO A 81 -4.10 -18.00 19.16
N LYS A 82 -4.77 -19.11 19.42
CA LYS A 82 -5.95 -19.57 18.65
C LYS A 82 -7.07 -18.51 18.52
N HIS A 83 -7.18 -17.63 19.51
CA HIS A 83 -8.22 -16.57 19.57
C HIS A 83 -7.63 -15.17 19.37
N ALA A 84 -6.46 -15.06 18.74
CA ALA A 84 -5.88 -13.78 18.39
C ALA A 84 -6.80 -12.99 17.44
N ASP A 85 -6.90 -11.68 17.66
CA ASP A 85 -7.68 -10.75 16.84
C ASP A 85 -6.77 -9.59 16.41
N LEU A 86 -6.66 -9.34 15.11
CA LEU A 86 -5.84 -8.26 14.55
C LEU A 86 -6.22 -6.88 15.13
N ARG A 87 -7.50 -6.67 15.50
CA ARG A 87 -7.96 -5.42 16.12
C ARG A 87 -7.63 -5.30 17.61
N GLN A 88 -7.06 -6.36 18.17
CA GLN A 88 -6.61 -6.41 19.56
C GLN A 88 -5.13 -6.75 19.63
N PRO A 89 -4.22 -5.77 19.41
CA PRO A 89 -2.78 -6.02 19.36
C PRO A 89 -2.20 -6.71 20.60
N SER A 90 -2.90 -6.61 21.75
CA SER A 90 -2.53 -7.33 22.98
C SER A 90 -2.82 -8.84 22.95
N SER A 91 -3.55 -9.35 21.91
CA SER A 91 -3.92 -10.76 21.79
C SER A 91 -2.85 -11.62 21.08
N PHE A 92 -1.83 -11.01 20.51
CA PHE A 92 -0.69 -11.66 19.85
C PHE A 92 0.59 -10.86 20.07
N THR A 93 1.75 -11.38 19.66
CA THR A 93 3.02 -10.65 19.73
C THR A 93 3.73 -10.66 18.37
N CYS A 94 4.42 -9.57 18.08
CA CYS A 94 5.37 -9.46 16.98
C CYS A 94 6.80 -9.69 17.52
N GLN A 95 7.75 -9.97 16.64
CA GLN A 95 9.15 -10.23 16.99
C GLN A 95 9.82 -9.01 17.62
N ASP A 96 9.57 -7.82 17.08
CA ASP A 96 10.26 -6.60 17.47
C ASP A 96 9.26 -5.47 17.84
N PRO A 97 9.72 -4.42 18.53
CA PRO A 97 8.93 -3.21 18.73
C PRO A 97 8.55 -2.51 17.41
N VAL A 98 7.47 -1.73 17.43
CA VAL A 98 7.03 -0.91 16.28
C VAL A 98 8.18 -0.05 15.75
N GLY A 99 8.38 -0.06 14.43
CA GLY A 99 9.35 0.78 13.74
C GLY A 99 10.80 0.32 13.83
N THR A 100 11.08 -0.88 14.38
CA THR A 100 12.43 -1.47 14.38
C THR A 100 12.96 -1.67 12.95
N HIS A 101 12.06 -2.02 12.01
CA HIS A 101 12.35 -2.20 10.59
C HIS A 101 11.63 -1.09 9.77
N PRO A 102 12.17 0.15 9.77
CA PRO A 102 11.49 1.29 9.15
C PRO A 102 11.37 1.19 7.62
N GLU A 103 12.17 0.32 6.98
CA GLU A 103 12.13 0.02 5.56
C GLU A 103 10.90 -0.80 5.13
N ASP A 104 10.26 -1.52 6.06
CA ASP A 104 9.06 -2.32 5.83
C ASP A 104 7.77 -1.52 6.09
N MET A 105 7.89 -0.41 6.83
CA MET A 105 6.74 0.44 7.18
C MET A 105 6.13 1.11 5.96
N LYS A 106 4.81 1.23 5.98
CA LYS A 106 4.07 1.96 4.95
C LYS A 106 4.12 3.46 5.20
N THR A 107 4.09 4.23 4.12
CA THR A 107 4.41 5.65 4.16
C THR A 107 3.22 6.55 3.83
N VAL A 108 3.20 7.71 4.48
CA VAL A 108 2.18 8.75 4.26
C VAL A 108 2.81 10.12 4.09
N VAL A 109 2.10 10.98 3.38
CA VAL A 109 2.33 12.43 3.33
C VAL A 109 1.20 13.11 4.10
N VAL A 110 1.55 14.11 4.91
CA VAL A 110 0.56 14.97 5.56
C VAL A 110 0.16 16.07 4.58
N GLY A 111 -1.13 16.16 4.30
CA GLY A 111 -1.70 17.19 3.41
C GLY A 111 -2.50 18.26 4.16
N PRO A 112 -3.16 19.17 3.43
CA PRO A 112 -3.98 20.23 4.00
C PRO A 112 -5.00 19.71 5.00
N GLY A 113 -5.20 20.43 6.10
CA GLY A 113 -6.10 20.01 7.16
C GLY A 113 -5.63 18.82 7.99
N GLY A 114 -4.35 18.41 7.87
CA GLY A 114 -3.80 17.24 8.58
C GLY A 114 -4.24 15.90 7.99
N GLN A 115 -4.80 15.88 6.79
CA GLN A 115 -5.20 14.65 6.09
C GLN A 115 -3.98 13.80 5.77
N LEU A 116 -4.12 12.47 5.87
CA LEU A 116 -3.02 11.52 5.64
C LEU A 116 -3.17 10.84 4.28
N TYR A 117 -2.23 11.07 3.39
CA TYR A 117 -2.21 10.53 2.05
C TYR A 117 -1.23 9.36 1.98
N LEU A 118 -1.76 8.15 1.77
CA LEU A 118 -0.97 6.91 1.68
C LEU A 118 -0.14 6.92 0.39
N THR A 119 1.19 6.82 0.48
CA THR A 119 2.09 6.82 -0.68
C THR A 119 2.68 5.45 -0.98
N ASP A 120 2.86 4.59 0.03
CA ASP A 120 3.17 3.17 -0.12
C ASP A 120 2.28 2.33 0.79
N GLY A 121 1.98 1.09 0.37
CA GLY A 121 1.20 0.14 1.17
C GLY A 121 -0.24 -0.09 0.72
N HIS A 122 -0.67 0.48 -0.42
CA HIS A 122 -2.05 0.32 -0.92
C HIS A 122 -2.48 -1.15 -1.04
N HIS A 123 -1.59 -2.06 -1.49
CA HIS A 123 -1.91 -3.49 -1.59
C HIS A 123 -2.00 -4.15 -0.21
N SER A 124 -1.01 -3.96 0.66
CA SER A 124 -0.98 -4.52 2.03
C SER A 124 -2.16 -4.03 2.87
N PHE A 125 -2.43 -2.72 2.87
CA PHE A 125 -3.52 -2.16 3.64
C PHE A 125 -4.90 -2.49 3.04
N THR A 126 -5.03 -2.61 1.71
CA THR A 126 -6.26 -3.14 1.12
C THR A 126 -6.44 -4.62 1.48
N THR A 127 -5.38 -5.41 1.51
CA THR A 127 -5.45 -6.81 1.96
C THR A 127 -5.95 -6.90 3.40
N LEU A 128 -5.38 -6.12 4.31
CA LEU A 128 -5.82 -6.09 5.71
C LEU A 128 -7.25 -5.53 5.85
N TRP A 129 -7.63 -4.52 5.07
CA TRP A 129 -9.00 -4.00 5.01
C TRP A 129 -10.01 -5.09 4.65
N GLU A 130 -9.69 -5.94 3.68
CA GLU A 130 -10.54 -7.03 3.19
C GLU A 130 -10.42 -8.33 4.01
N THR A 131 -9.47 -8.39 4.95
CA THR A 131 -9.27 -9.58 5.80
C THR A 131 -10.43 -9.71 6.79
N PRO A 132 -11.10 -10.89 6.85
CA PRO A 132 -12.17 -11.13 7.81
C PRO A 132 -11.73 -10.84 9.26
N GLY A 133 -12.52 -10.07 9.97
CA GLY A 133 -12.23 -9.67 11.35
C GLY A 133 -11.33 -8.44 11.50
N ALA A 134 -10.70 -7.93 10.42
CA ALA A 134 -9.92 -6.69 10.44
C ALA A 134 -10.78 -5.48 10.00
N GLY A 135 -10.72 -5.06 8.76
CA GLY A 135 -11.59 -4.03 8.20
C GLY A 135 -11.07 -2.59 8.38
N PRO A 136 -11.90 -1.58 8.05
CA PRO A 136 -11.48 -0.17 7.97
C PRO A 136 -10.99 0.42 9.30
N GLN A 137 -11.47 -0.09 10.43
CA GLN A 137 -11.11 0.36 11.77
C GLN A 137 -9.79 -0.24 12.29
N LEU A 138 -9.15 -1.14 11.52
CA LEU A 138 -7.87 -1.71 11.89
C LEU A 138 -6.83 -0.61 12.04
N LYS A 139 -6.16 -0.57 13.19
CA LYS A 139 -5.09 0.39 13.46
C LYS A 139 -3.75 -0.17 12.99
N MET A 140 -3.03 0.68 12.27
CA MET A 140 -1.71 0.39 11.72
C MET A 140 -0.77 1.53 12.03
N TRP A 141 0.52 1.24 12.08
CA TRP A 141 1.56 2.24 12.22
C TRP A 141 2.11 2.60 10.84
N VAL A 142 2.18 3.90 10.57
CA VAL A 142 2.70 4.45 9.30
C VAL A 142 3.80 5.47 9.57
N LYS A 143 4.72 5.60 8.61
CA LYS A 143 5.81 6.55 8.68
C LYS A 143 5.48 7.78 7.83
N VAL A 144 5.55 8.96 8.43
CA VAL A 144 5.42 10.23 7.71
C VAL A 144 6.70 10.49 6.92
N THR A 145 6.60 10.68 5.60
CA THR A 145 7.75 11.01 4.76
C THR A 145 7.86 12.50 4.47
N ASP A 146 6.73 13.17 4.32
CA ASP A 146 6.68 14.60 3.98
C ASP A 146 5.49 15.27 4.65
N ASP A 147 5.63 16.56 4.90
CA ASP A 147 4.56 17.44 5.36
C ASP A 147 4.30 18.54 4.32
N PHE A 148 3.17 18.41 3.62
CA PHE A 148 2.66 19.37 2.66
C PHE A 148 1.39 20.08 3.17
N SER A 149 1.11 20.00 4.48
CA SER A 149 -0.07 20.59 5.13
C SER A 149 -0.16 22.11 4.96
N ASN A 150 1.00 22.77 4.77
CA ASN A 150 1.10 24.20 4.53
C ASN A 150 0.84 24.63 3.07
N SER A 151 0.35 23.72 2.21
CA SER A 151 -0.05 24.09 0.85
C SER A 151 -1.25 25.04 0.89
N PRO A 152 -1.19 26.18 0.17
CA PRO A 152 -2.23 27.22 0.25
C PRO A 152 -3.60 26.74 -0.26
N ASP A 153 -3.61 25.77 -1.16
CA ASP A 153 -4.78 25.15 -1.74
C ASP A 153 -4.52 23.69 -2.18
N LEU A 154 -5.58 22.98 -2.55
CA LEU A 154 -5.47 21.59 -3.02
C LEU A 154 -4.74 21.46 -4.36
N ALA A 155 -4.82 22.47 -5.25
CA ALA A 155 -4.13 22.41 -6.52
C ALA A 155 -2.60 22.43 -6.30
N THR A 156 -2.12 23.33 -5.45
CA THR A 156 -0.70 23.40 -5.05
C THR A 156 -0.26 22.13 -4.32
N PHE A 157 -1.10 21.57 -3.43
CA PHE A 157 -0.82 20.29 -2.77
C PHE A 157 -0.58 19.18 -3.79
N TRP A 158 -1.49 19.02 -4.76
CA TRP A 158 -1.35 17.96 -5.77
C TRP A 158 -0.17 18.20 -6.72
N GLN A 159 0.17 19.45 -7.02
CA GLN A 159 1.41 19.76 -7.76
C GLN A 159 2.66 19.32 -6.99
N ARG A 160 2.72 19.53 -5.67
CA ARG A 160 3.81 19.05 -4.82
C ARG A 160 3.87 17.53 -4.79
N MET A 161 2.72 16.85 -4.63
CA MET A 161 2.63 15.38 -4.68
C MET A 161 3.17 14.81 -5.99
N GLN A 162 2.82 15.44 -7.14
CA GLN A 162 3.30 15.02 -8.46
C GLN A 162 4.81 15.30 -8.63
N ALA A 163 5.29 16.49 -8.21
CA ALA A 163 6.70 16.84 -8.26
C ALA A 163 7.56 15.90 -7.40
N ALA A 164 7.04 15.48 -6.24
CA ALA A 164 7.66 14.49 -5.36
C ALA A 164 7.47 13.03 -5.83
N ARG A 165 6.71 12.79 -6.91
CA ARG A 165 6.34 11.45 -7.42
C ARG A 165 5.60 10.59 -6.40
N LYS A 166 4.77 11.21 -5.53
CA LYS A 166 4.04 10.55 -4.45
C LYS A 166 2.56 10.32 -4.75
N VAL A 167 2.18 10.39 -6.02
CA VAL A 167 0.82 10.14 -6.50
C VAL A 167 0.85 9.50 -7.88
N TRP A 168 -0.01 8.50 -8.10
CA TRP A 168 -0.22 7.84 -9.39
C TRP A 168 -1.57 8.25 -9.98
N LEU A 169 -1.55 9.15 -10.94
CA LEU A 169 -2.74 9.70 -11.58
C LEU A 169 -3.06 9.03 -12.93
N LYS A 170 -3.11 7.70 -12.92
CA LYS A 170 -3.59 6.92 -14.07
C LYS A 170 -4.61 5.88 -13.62
N ASP A 171 -5.60 5.63 -14.46
CA ASP A 171 -6.60 4.58 -14.27
C ASP A 171 -6.05 3.18 -14.66
N ASN A 172 -6.89 2.15 -14.59
CA ASN A 172 -6.54 0.77 -14.95
C ASN A 172 -6.34 0.55 -16.46
N ARG A 173 -6.60 1.57 -17.28
CA ARG A 173 -6.30 1.59 -18.73
C ARG A 173 -5.04 2.40 -19.04
N GLY A 174 -4.41 2.99 -18.03
CA GLY A 174 -3.25 3.86 -18.17
C GLY A 174 -3.59 5.28 -18.61
N GLN A 175 -4.88 5.66 -18.58
CA GLN A 175 -5.31 7.00 -18.92
C GLN A 175 -5.17 7.93 -17.72
N THR A 176 -4.70 9.16 -17.96
CA THR A 176 -4.55 10.16 -16.89
C THR A 176 -5.91 10.54 -16.32
N LEU A 177 -5.98 10.63 -14.99
CA LEU A 177 -7.13 11.10 -14.24
C LEU A 177 -6.77 12.30 -13.36
N PRO A 178 -7.69 13.23 -13.12
CA PRO A 178 -7.45 14.33 -12.19
C PRO A 178 -7.45 13.83 -10.73
N PRO A 179 -6.72 14.48 -9.81
CA PRO A 179 -6.68 14.09 -8.40
C PRO A 179 -8.06 13.97 -7.72
N ALA A 180 -9.04 14.76 -8.17
CA ALA A 180 -10.41 14.71 -7.66
C ALA A 180 -11.14 13.38 -7.93
N GLN A 181 -10.61 12.53 -8.81
CA GLN A 181 -11.12 11.18 -9.10
C GLN A 181 -10.39 10.08 -8.31
N LEU A 182 -9.42 10.44 -7.47
CA LEU A 182 -8.84 9.47 -6.55
C LEU A 182 -9.91 9.02 -5.53
N PRO A 183 -9.92 7.73 -5.15
CA PRO A 183 -10.87 7.22 -4.18
C PRO A 183 -10.62 7.82 -2.80
N ALA A 184 -11.69 7.99 -2.01
CA ALA A 184 -11.58 8.50 -0.66
C ALA A 184 -11.00 7.47 0.32
N HIS A 185 -11.18 6.16 0.03
CA HIS A 185 -10.80 5.07 0.93
C HIS A 185 -10.19 3.90 0.17
N LEU A 186 -9.49 3.05 0.91
CA LEU A 186 -8.99 1.75 0.45
C LEU A 186 -10.15 0.75 0.23
N GLY A 187 -9.82 -0.47 -0.18
CA GLY A 187 -10.77 -1.58 -0.35
C GLY A 187 -11.23 -1.77 -1.80
N PHE A 188 -11.64 -3.01 -2.11
CA PHE A 188 -12.05 -3.42 -3.46
C PHE A 188 -13.23 -2.61 -4.05
N LYS A 189 -14.09 -2.06 -3.19
CA LYS A 189 -15.22 -1.24 -3.65
C LYS A 189 -14.81 0.12 -4.18
N ASN A 190 -13.65 0.61 -3.76
CA ASN A 190 -13.18 1.95 -4.05
C ASN A 190 -12.06 1.99 -5.10
N LEU A 191 -11.25 0.94 -5.15
CA LEU A 191 -10.10 0.83 -6.03
C LEU A 191 -10.44 0.02 -7.28
N GLN A 192 -9.80 0.32 -8.39
CA GLN A 192 -9.93 -0.42 -9.65
C GLN A 192 -8.85 -1.50 -9.75
N ASP A 193 -9.17 -2.62 -10.42
CA ASP A 193 -8.18 -3.66 -10.73
C ASP A 193 -7.30 -3.27 -11.91
N ASP A 194 -5.98 -3.39 -11.73
CA ASP A 194 -4.99 -3.35 -12.79
C ASP A 194 -4.32 -4.73 -12.94
N THR A 195 -4.81 -5.50 -13.88
CA THR A 195 -4.31 -6.85 -14.15
C THR A 195 -2.83 -6.86 -14.52
N LEU A 196 -2.34 -5.89 -15.32
CA LEU A 196 -0.91 -5.82 -15.66
C LEU A 196 -0.06 -5.51 -14.45
N ARG A 197 -0.53 -4.62 -13.55
CA ARG A 197 0.13 -4.37 -12.26
C ARG A 197 0.26 -5.66 -11.43
N SER A 198 -0.79 -6.49 -11.43
CA SER A 198 -0.75 -7.81 -10.78
C SER A 198 0.29 -8.72 -11.42
N LEU A 199 0.26 -8.86 -12.74
CA LEU A 199 1.21 -9.73 -13.47
C LEU A 199 2.66 -9.30 -13.22
N VAL A 200 2.96 -8.00 -13.23
CA VAL A 200 4.29 -7.47 -12.86
C VAL A 200 4.68 -7.91 -11.45
N TYR A 201 3.81 -7.81 -10.46
CA TYR A 201 4.12 -8.29 -9.11
C TYR A 201 4.58 -9.77 -9.09
N PHE A 202 3.95 -10.61 -9.90
CA PHE A 202 4.28 -12.04 -9.97
C PHE A 202 5.59 -12.32 -10.72
N THR A 203 6.21 -11.33 -11.37
CA THR A 203 7.55 -11.46 -11.99
C THR A 203 8.68 -10.96 -11.09
N ARG A 204 8.36 -10.48 -9.86
CA ARG A 204 9.38 -10.02 -8.91
C ARG A 204 10.38 -11.12 -8.59
N LYS A 205 11.67 -10.79 -8.57
CA LYS A 205 12.83 -11.67 -8.47
C LYS A 205 13.09 -12.54 -9.72
N ALA A 206 12.12 -12.70 -10.60
CA ALA A 206 12.28 -13.47 -11.83
C ALA A 206 12.68 -12.59 -13.04
N ALA A 207 12.18 -11.34 -13.10
CA ALA A 207 12.43 -10.41 -14.20
C ALA A 207 12.83 -9.00 -13.73
N TYR A 208 12.57 -8.67 -12.48
CA TYR A 208 13.00 -7.43 -11.86
C TYR A 208 13.19 -7.62 -10.34
N GLY A 209 13.97 -6.74 -9.73
CA GLY A 209 14.25 -6.72 -8.28
C GLY A 209 14.37 -5.30 -7.76
N LYS A 210 15.03 -5.14 -6.62
CA LYS A 210 15.47 -3.83 -6.17
C LYS A 210 16.54 -3.31 -7.16
N PRO A 211 16.53 -2.00 -7.51
CA PRO A 211 17.61 -1.43 -8.32
C PRO A 211 18.97 -1.73 -7.69
N GLU A 212 19.96 -1.99 -8.53
CA GLU A 212 21.35 -2.21 -8.08
C GLU A 212 22.02 -0.88 -7.69
N GLY A 213 23.08 -0.95 -6.87
CA GLY A 213 23.88 0.23 -6.50
C GLY A 213 23.37 1.01 -5.32
N GLY A 214 22.37 0.51 -4.58
CA GLY A 214 21.83 1.18 -3.39
C GLY A 214 20.79 2.26 -3.72
N ASP A 215 20.39 2.38 -4.97
CA ASP A 215 19.33 3.29 -5.38
C ASP A 215 18.00 2.91 -4.70
N ILE A 216 17.30 3.91 -4.20
CA ILE A 216 15.94 3.72 -3.67
C ILE A 216 15.02 3.43 -4.85
N ALA A 217 14.31 2.31 -4.78
CA ALA A 217 13.32 1.98 -5.80
C ALA A 217 12.29 3.12 -5.92
N PRO A 218 11.99 3.59 -7.14
CA PRO A 218 10.96 4.61 -7.33
C PRO A 218 9.61 4.12 -6.79
N GLU A 219 8.87 5.01 -6.12
CA GLU A 219 7.47 4.74 -5.82
C GLU A 219 6.73 4.40 -7.13
N PHE A 220 5.72 3.53 -7.05
CA PHE A 220 4.96 3.07 -8.22
C PHE A 220 5.78 2.28 -9.26
N LEU A 221 6.93 1.70 -8.89
CA LEU A 221 7.81 0.95 -9.81
C LEU A 221 7.05 -0.04 -10.69
N GLU A 222 6.20 -0.87 -10.09
CA GLU A 222 5.43 -1.87 -10.83
C GLU A 222 4.36 -1.26 -11.76
N PHE A 223 3.88 -0.05 -11.45
CA PHE A 223 2.96 0.67 -12.34
C PHE A 223 3.66 1.22 -13.59
N TYR A 224 4.92 1.66 -13.47
CA TYR A 224 5.70 2.05 -14.65
C TYR A 224 5.89 0.87 -15.59
N TRP A 225 6.27 -0.30 -15.06
CA TRP A 225 6.34 -1.53 -15.85
C TRP A 225 4.98 -1.93 -16.44
N GLY A 226 3.93 -1.93 -15.63
CA GLY A 226 2.56 -2.26 -16.04
C GLY A 226 2.07 -1.35 -17.16
N ASN A 227 2.29 -0.04 -17.05
CA ASN A 227 1.88 0.93 -18.04
C ASN A 227 2.61 0.73 -19.39
N TRP A 228 3.91 0.47 -19.37
CA TRP A 228 4.66 0.11 -20.58
C TRP A 228 4.16 -1.19 -21.21
N LEU A 229 3.87 -2.20 -20.39
CA LEU A 229 3.41 -3.52 -20.87
C LEU A 229 2.03 -3.47 -21.55
N ARG A 230 1.21 -2.44 -21.31
CA ARG A 230 -0.10 -2.27 -21.98
C ARG A 230 0.02 -2.24 -23.50
N THR A 231 1.12 -1.75 -24.03
CA THR A 231 1.41 -1.70 -25.46
C THR A 231 2.24 -2.89 -25.96
N GLN A 232 2.66 -3.78 -25.08
CA GLN A 232 3.59 -4.87 -25.38
C GLN A 232 2.94 -6.26 -25.29
N ILE A 233 1.87 -6.40 -24.50
CA ILE A 233 1.22 -7.68 -24.20
C ILE A 233 -0.28 -7.57 -24.49
N ASP A 234 -0.78 -8.45 -25.34
CA ASP A 234 -2.21 -8.66 -25.50
C ASP A 234 -2.71 -9.67 -24.47
N LEU A 235 -3.37 -9.19 -23.42
CA LEU A 235 -3.95 -10.04 -22.37
C LEU A 235 -5.10 -10.92 -22.89
N GLY A 236 -5.76 -10.54 -23.98
CA GLY A 236 -6.82 -11.34 -24.60
C GLY A 236 -6.35 -12.71 -25.11
N ALA A 237 -5.04 -12.86 -25.36
CA ALA A 237 -4.44 -14.12 -25.74
C ALA A 237 -4.38 -15.17 -24.61
N TYR A 238 -4.66 -14.78 -23.36
CA TYR A 238 -4.49 -15.64 -22.17
C TYR A 238 -5.80 -15.84 -21.42
N ASN A 239 -6.15 -17.09 -21.10
CA ASN A 239 -7.25 -17.36 -20.18
C ASN A 239 -6.80 -17.22 -18.72
N LEU A 240 -6.91 -16.01 -18.19
CA LEU A 240 -6.44 -15.67 -16.84
C LEU A 240 -7.21 -16.36 -15.71
N ASN A 241 -8.35 -16.99 -15.99
CA ASN A 241 -9.12 -17.76 -15.01
C ASN A 241 -8.63 -19.22 -14.90
N LYS A 242 -7.75 -19.65 -15.80
CA LYS A 242 -7.12 -20.98 -15.74
C LYS A 242 -5.68 -20.86 -15.29
N LYS A 243 -5.25 -21.75 -14.37
CA LYS A 243 -3.88 -21.79 -13.85
C LYS A 243 -2.83 -21.78 -14.95
N SER A 244 -3.02 -22.56 -16.02
CA SER A 244 -2.09 -22.61 -17.15
C SER A 244 -2.03 -21.30 -17.93
N GLY A 245 -3.17 -20.68 -18.21
CA GLY A 245 -3.22 -19.38 -18.92
C GLY A 245 -2.65 -18.24 -18.08
N TYR A 246 -2.89 -18.26 -16.77
CA TYR A 246 -2.33 -17.26 -15.86
C TYR A 246 -0.79 -17.37 -15.76
N LYS A 247 -0.26 -18.61 -15.63
CA LYS A 247 1.20 -18.87 -15.69
C LYS A 247 1.80 -18.39 -17.02
N ALA A 248 1.15 -18.68 -18.14
CA ALA A 248 1.61 -18.25 -19.46
C ALA A 248 1.65 -16.71 -19.60
N ALA A 249 0.66 -16.00 -19.05
CA ALA A 249 0.65 -14.54 -19.03
C ALA A 249 1.81 -13.96 -18.18
N ILE A 250 2.05 -14.51 -16.98
CA ILE A 250 3.18 -14.10 -16.13
C ILE A 250 4.51 -14.34 -16.85
N GLU A 251 4.69 -15.50 -17.48
CA GLU A 251 5.91 -15.81 -18.22
C GLU A 251 6.11 -14.87 -19.43
N ALA A 252 5.06 -14.55 -20.18
CA ALA A 252 5.14 -13.60 -21.28
C ALA A 252 5.55 -12.21 -20.81
N VAL A 253 4.96 -11.72 -19.69
CA VAL A 253 5.35 -10.46 -19.05
C VAL A 253 6.81 -10.50 -18.64
N ALA A 254 7.25 -11.53 -17.92
CA ALA A 254 8.63 -11.67 -17.46
C ALA A 254 9.63 -11.67 -18.63
N ARG A 255 9.35 -12.45 -19.68
CA ARG A 255 10.19 -12.49 -20.92
C ARG A 255 10.27 -11.13 -21.60
N ARG A 256 9.14 -10.41 -21.67
CA ARG A 256 9.12 -9.09 -22.29
C ARG A 256 9.94 -8.09 -21.47
N MET A 257 9.85 -8.11 -20.14
CA MET A 257 10.64 -7.24 -19.27
C MET A 257 12.15 -7.48 -19.46
N VAL A 258 12.63 -8.72 -19.38
CA VAL A 258 14.06 -9.03 -19.52
C VAL A 258 14.60 -8.84 -20.94
N SER A 259 13.74 -8.71 -21.95
CA SER A 259 14.16 -8.41 -23.34
C SER A 259 14.51 -6.93 -23.54
N LEU A 260 14.19 -6.07 -22.59
CA LEU A 260 14.51 -4.65 -22.67
C LEU A 260 15.95 -4.41 -22.21
N ALA A 261 16.75 -3.70 -23.03
CA ALA A 261 18.13 -3.39 -22.67
C ALA A 261 18.18 -2.53 -21.39
N PRO A 262 19.20 -2.70 -20.50
CA PRO A 262 19.27 -2.00 -19.22
C PRO A 262 19.11 -0.48 -19.31
N GLY A 263 19.70 0.16 -20.32
CA GLY A 263 19.61 1.59 -20.56
C GLY A 263 18.38 2.06 -21.34
N ALA A 264 17.55 1.12 -21.83
CA ALA A 264 16.38 1.48 -22.62
C ALA A 264 15.27 2.07 -21.72
N PRO A 265 14.52 3.08 -22.21
CA PRO A 265 13.43 3.69 -21.46
C PRO A 265 12.25 2.71 -21.29
N VAL A 266 11.66 2.70 -20.11
CA VAL A 266 10.42 1.95 -19.83
C VAL A 266 9.22 2.86 -20.14
N GLY A 267 8.81 2.85 -21.41
CA GLY A 267 7.72 3.71 -21.89
C GLY A 267 7.97 5.19 -21.64
N ASP A 268 6.95 5.87 -21.10
CA ASP A 268 6.96 7.29 -20.73
C ASP A 268 7.33 7.54 -19.26
N SER A 269 7.86 6.56 -18.56
CA SER A 269 8.13 6.61 -17.12
C SER A 269 9.21 7.63 -16.73
N GLY A 270 10.10 7.99 -17.66
CA GLY A 270 11.31 8.78 -17.38
C GLY A 270 12.42 7.94 -16.72
N PHE A 271 12.25 6.62 -16.60
CA PHE A 271 13.24 5.68 -16.05
C PHE A 271 13.70 4.68 -17.10
N SER A 272 14.95 4.25 -17.02
CA SER A 272 15.46 3.09 -17.76
C SER A 272 15.04 1.76 -17.10
N ALA A 273 15.17 0.65 -17.83
CA ALA A 273 14.91 -0.68 -17.28
C ALA A 273 15.77 -0.96 -16.04
N HIS A 274 17.05 -0.59 -16.06
CA HIS A 274 17.96 -0.73 -14.92
C HIS A 274 17.49 0.06 -13.69
N GLN A 275 17.08 1.32 -13.87
CA GLN A 275 16.56 2.16 -12.78
C GLN A 275 15.25 1.62 -12.18
N LEU A 276 14.48 0.83 -12.92
CA LEU A 276 13.32 0.10 -12.42
C LEU A 276 13.65 -1.34 -12.03
N GLY A 277 14.93 -1.66 -11.73
CA GLY A 277 15.37 -2.96 -11.26
C GLY A 277 15.24 -4.10 -12.26
N GLY A 278 15.09 -3.79 -13.56
CA GLY A 278 14.94 -4.77 -14.63
C GLY A 278 16.17 -5.66 -14.75
N MET A 279 15.95 -6.97 -14.82
CA MET A 279 16.98 -7.98 -15.02
C MET A 279 17.23 -8.19 -16.51
N THR A 280 18.45 -8.62 -16.85
CA THR A 280 18.84 -8.93 -18.24
C THR A 280 18.58 -10.39 -18.62
N GLN A 281 18.29 -11.23 -17.64
CA GLN A 281 17.99 -12.64 -17.81
C GLN A 281 16.85 -13.06 -16.91
N LEU A 282 16.01 -13.96 -17.40
CA LEU A 282 14.90 -14.52 -16.65
C LEU A 282 15.41 -15.54 -15.62
N ASP A 283 15.14 -15.30 -14.34
CA ASP A 283 15.34 -16.32 -13.31
C ASP A 283 14.14 -17.29 -13.30
N ARG A 284 14.35 -18.43 -13.96
CA ARG A 284 13.33 -19.49 -14.07
C ARG A 284 13.00 -20.12 -12.72
N SER A 285 13.97 -20.21 -11.82
CA SER A 285 13.76 -20.80 -10.49
C SER A 285 12.79 -19.95 -9.66
N GLU A 286 12.95 -18.62 -9.67
CA GLU A 286 12.03 -17.70 -8.99
C GLU A 286 10.65 -17.67 -9.68
N LEU A 287 10.61 -17.82 -11.01
CA LEU A 287 9.35 -17.90 -11.73
C LEU A 287 8.56 -19.18 -11.36
N GLU A 288 9.20 -20.34 -11.31
CA GLU A 288 8.57 -21.60 -10.88
C GLU A 288 8.11 -21.53 -9.40
N LYS A 289 8.91 -20.94 -8.51
CA LYS A 289 8.46 -20.69 -7.13
C LYS A 289 7.18 -19.85 -7.09
N THR A 290 7.06 -18.84 -7.94
CA THR A 290 5.84 -18.02 -8.06
C THR A 290 4.68 -18.89 -8.55
N PHE A 291 4.90 -19.72 -9.55
CA PHE A 291 3.89 -20.60 -10.13
C PHE A 291 3.34 -21.62 -9.13
N ASP A 292 4.19 -22.12 -8.25
CA ASP A 292 3.80 -23.16 -7.29
C ASP A 292 3.28 -22.60 -5.99
N LYS A 293 3.84 -21.46 -5.53
CA LYS A 293 3.54 -20.93 -4.19
C LYS A 293 2.54 -19.78 -4.18
N LYS A 294 2.31 -19.09 -5.33
CA LYS A 294 1.42 -17.92 -5.35
C LYS A 294 0.22 -18.11 -6.28
N VAL A 295 0.42 -18.59 -7.50
CA VAL A 295 -0.65 -18.71 -8.50
C VAL A 295 -1.83 -19.57 -8.02
N PRO A 296 -1.66 -20.70 -7.29
CA PRO A 296 -2.79 -21.46 -6.76
C PRO A 296 -3.72 -20.61 -5.91
N TYR A 297 -3.18 -19.83 -4.97
CA TYR A 297 -3.97 -18.97 -4.09
C TYR A 297 -4.79 -17.93 -4.84
N VAL A 298 -4.22 -17.32 -5.89
CA VAL A 298 -4.95 -16.36 -6.74
C VAL A 298 -6.16 -17.03 -7.40
N ILE A 299 -5.92 -18.17 -8.06
CA ILE A 299 -6.97 -18.85 -8.83
C ILE A 299 -8.06 -19.38 -7.91
N ASP A 300 -7.70 -19.95 -6.77
CA ASP A 300 -8.66 -20.54 -5.85
C ASP A 300 -9.45 -19.46 -5.11
N TYR A 301 -8.82 -18.34 -4.73
CA TYR A 301 -9.52 -17.20 -4.13
C TYR A 301 -10.51 -16.56 -5.11
N ARG A 302 -10.13 -16.37 -6.38
CA ARG A 302 -11.06 -15.87 -7.41
C ARG A 302 -12.31 -16.75 -7.55
N LYS A 303 -12.14 -18.09 -7.52
CA LYS A 303 -13.27 -19.04 -7.60
C LYS A 303 -14.19 -18.95 -6.39
N SER A 304 -13.66 -18.67 -5.20
CA SER A 304 -14.47 -18.56 -3.98
C SER A 304 -15.30 -17.27 -3.92
N ARG A 305 -15.03 -16.28 -4.78
CA ARG A 305 -15.78 -15.02 -4.89
C ARG A 305 -16.90 -15.03 -5.93
N ASN A 306 -16.87 -15.99 -6.87
CA ASN A 306 -17.88 -16.19 -7.90
C ASN A 306 -18.89 -17.23 -7.44
#